data_601942c7a64418019abaa170146e5022
#
_entry.id   601942c7a64418019abaa170146e5022
#
_cell.length_a   1.000
_cell.length_b   1.000
_cell.length_c   1.000
_cell.angle_alpha   90.00
_cell.angle_beta   90.00
_cell.angle_gamma   90.00
#
_symmetry.space_group_name_H-M   'P 1'
#
loop_
_entity.id
_entity.type
_entity.pdbx_description
1 polymer ?
#
loop_
_entity_poly.entity_id
_entity_poly.type
_entity_poly.pdbx_seq_one_letter_code
_entity_poly.pdbx_strand_id
1 'polypeptide(L)'
;MVNYKLQRRKFLSFASLLPLFIFNSGLRANDIYSIEKVLEPRYMGNVNAPIKFTEFVSFTCSHCADFHINKLPSIKEKYIDKGLLRLELRDFPLDGLALRAAAMSRLVDQNKYYKFVDMLFNKQKNWSQSNDPIKELKKLGRLTGLKKELLDASIDDLKLLEGISVSYTHLRAHETQRY
;
A
#
# COMPACT_ATOMS: atom_id res chain seq x y z
N MET A 1 -21.66 -75.93 44.76
CA MET A 1 -22.58 -74.95 44.19
C MET A 1 -22.01 -73.53 44.57
N VAL A 2 -21.38 -72.86 43.68
CA VAL A 2 -20.71 -71.60 43.94
C VAL A 2 -21.53 -70.52 43.25
N ASN A 3 -22.05 -69.57 44.03
CA ASN A 3 -22.87 -68.47 43.57
C ASN A 3 -21.97 -67.33 43.16
N TYR A 4 -21.92 -66.92 41.86
CA TYR A 4 -21.25 -65.76 41.38
C TYR A 4 -22.22 -64.57 41.34
N LYS A 5 -22.04 -63.59 42.27
CA LYS A 5 -22.68 -62.27 42.21
C LYS A 5 -21.96 -61.44 41.18
N LEU A 6 -22.63 -61.08 40.08
CA LEU A 6 -22.18 -60.12 39.11
C LEU A 6 -22.21 -58.70 39.73
N GLN A 7 -21.04 -58.11 39.96
CA GLN A 7 -20.92 -56.68 40.28
C GLN A 7 -21.03 -55.87 39.00
N ARG A 8 -22.07 -55.06 38.87
CA ARG A 8 -22.22 -54.05 37.82
C ARG A 8 -21.20 -52.92 38.07
N ARG A 9 -20.13 -52.91 37.30
CA ARG A 9 -19.21 -51.77 37.22
C ARG A 9 -19.92 -50.58 36.53
N LYS A 10 -20.15 -49.51 37.30
CA LYS A 10 -20.60 -48.24 36.75
C LYS A 10 -19.46 -47.60 35.97
N PHE A 11 -19.59 -47.51 34.65
CA PHE A 11 -18.72 -46.72 33.79
C PHE A 11 -19.08 -45.26 34.02
N LEU A 12 -18.21 -44.54 34.72
CA LEU A 12 -18.23 -43.10 34.78
C LEU A 12 -17.69 -42.56 33.44
N SER A 13 -18.57 -42.06 32.60
CA SER A 13 -18.18 -41.35 31.40
C SER A 13 -17.55 -40.01 31.81
N PHE A 14 -16.23 -39.93 31.72
CA PHE A 14 -15.51 -38.64 31.74
C PHE A 14 -15.78 -37.96 30.41
N ALA A 15 -16.72 -37.03 30.40
CA ALA A 15 -16.85 -36.06 29.35
C ALA A 15 -15.68 -35.06 29.47
N SER A 16 -14.63 -35.30 28.70
CA SER A 16 -13.53 -34.32 28.55
C SER A 16 -14.03 -33.09 27.81
N LEU A 17 -14.26 -32.03 28.56
CA LEU A 17 -14.41 -30.69 28.04
C LEU A 17 -13.07 -30.27 27.41
N LEU A 18 -12.91 -30.49 26.11
CA LEU A 18 -11.86 -29.87 25.33
C LEU A 18 -12.18 -28.35 25.26
N PRO A 19 -11.27 -27.47 25.72
CA PRO A 19 -11.44 -26.06 25.49
C PRO A 19 -11.36 -25.83 23.98
N LEU A 20 -12.45 -25.33 23.38
CA LEU A 20 -12.41 -24.73 22.05
C LEU A 20 -11.47 -23.53 22.13
N PHE A 21 -10.20 -23.76 21.80
CA PHE A 21 -9.32 -22.66 21.39
C PHE A 21 -9.89 -22.08 20.12
N ILE A 22 -10.71 -21.05 20.24
CA ILE A 22 -11.05 -20.15 19.13
C ILE A 22 -9.73 -19.48 18.76
N PHE A 23 -9.02 -20.07 17.79
CA PHE A 23 -7.94 -19.41 17.08
C PHE A 23 -8.59 -18.22 16.37
N ASN A 24 -8.55 -17.07 17.03
CA ASN A 24 -8.87 -15.80 16.41
C ASN A 24 -7.72 -15.51 15.44
N SER A 25 -7.80 -16.11 14.24
CA SER A 25 -6.90 -15.83 13.13
C SER A 25 -7.22 -14.40 12.68
N GLY A 26 -6.64 -13.41 13.38
CA GLY A 26 -6.61 -12.06 12.86
C GLY A 26 -6.04 -12.14 11.44
N LEU A 27 -6.85 -11.81 10.44
CA LEU A 27 -6.42 -11.67 9.05
C LEU A 27 -5.15 -10.83 9.05
N ARG A 28 -4.01 -11.47 8.75
CA ARG A 28 -2.75 -10.75 8.58
C ARG A 28 -2.87 -9.95 7.30
N ALA A 29 -2.28 -8.76 7.26
CA ALA A 29 -2.29 -7.90 6.08
C ALA A 29 -1.86 -8.63 4.79
N ASN A 30 -0.99 -9.62 4.88
CA ASN A 30 -0.59 -10.51 3.78
C ASN A 30 -1.73 -11.30 3.13
N ASP A 31 -2.87 -11.47 3.81
CA ASP A 31 -4.03 -12.19 3.26
C ASP A 31 -4.93 -11.26 2.42
N ILE A 32 -4.69 -9.94 2.48
CA ILE A 32 -5.53 -8.94 1.83
C ILE A 32 -4.95 -8.51 0.47
N TYR A 33 -3.61 -8.52 0.31
CA TYR A 33 -2.89 -8.18 -0.93
C TYR A 33 -1.48 -8.79 -0.95
N SER A 34 -0.91 -9.01 -2.15
CA SER A 34 0.49 -9.43 -2.30
C SER A 34 1.40 -8.21 -2.30
N ILE A 35 2.43 -8.21 -1.46
CA ILE A 35 3.42 -7.13 -1.36
C ILE A 35 4.15 -6.96 -2.70
N GLU A 36 4.57 -8.06 -3.32
CA GLU A 36 5.29 -8.05 -4.61
C GLU A 36 4.46 -7.33 -5.68
N LYS A 37 3.16 -7.66 -5.76
CA LYS A 37 2.24 -7.09 -6.75
C LYS A 37 2.00 -5.60 -6.52
N VAL A 38 1.85 -5.15 -5.29
CA VAL A 38 1.59 -3.72 -5.01
C VAL A 38 2.84 -2.85 -5.20
N LEU A 39 4.03 -3.46 -5.08
CA LEU A 39 5.30 -2.78 -5.33
C LEU A 39 5.73 -2.79 -6.81
N GLU A 40 4.99 -3.46 -7.70
CA GLU A 40 5.26 -3.41 -9.13
C GLU A 40 5.32 -1.96 -9.64
N PRO A 41 6.18 -1.69 -10.64
CA PRO A 41 6.29 -0.37 -11.25
C PRO A 41 4.95 0.14 -11.79
N ARG A 42 4.69 1.43 -11.61
CA ARG A 42 3.49 2.12 -12.09
C ARG A 42 3.84 3.03 -13.24
N TYR A 43 3.21 2.83 -14.39
CA TYR A 43 3.50 3.57 -15.61
C TYR A 43 2.29 4.40 -16.07
N MET A 44 2.57 5.60 -16.59
CA MET A 44 1.65 6.41 -17.39
C MET A 44 2.15 6.44 -18.82
N GLY A 45 1.27 6.16 -19.79
CA GLY A 45 1.60 6.12 -21.20
C GLY A 45 1.90 4.71 -21.73
N ASN A 46 2.40 4.66 -22.97
CA ASN A 46 2.73 3.40 -23.64
C ASN A 46 3.98 2.76 -23.03
N VAL A 47 3.88 1.51 -22.57
CA VAL A 47 4.99 0.75 -22.00
C VAL A 47 6.19 0.63 -22.93
N ASN A 48 5.95 0.64 -24.26
CA ASN A 48 6.97 0.56 -25.30
C ASN A 48 7.43 1.92 -25.83
N ALA A 49 7.05 3.03 -25.17
CA ALA A 49 7.48 4.37 -25.59
C ALA A 49 9.02 4.46 -25.66
N PRO A 50 9.56 5.14 -26.70
CA PRO A 50 11.02 5.25 -26.88
C PRO A 50 11.70 6.04 -25.76
N ILE A 51 11.00 7.03 -25.17
CA ILE A 51 11.52 7.83 -24.07
C ILE A 51 10.96 7.28 -22.75
N LYS A 52 11.87 6.92 -21.84
CA LYS A 52 11.54 6.47 -20.49
C LYS A 52 11.92 7.58 -19.51
N PHE A 53 10.93 8.12 -18.82
CA PHE A 53 11.12 9.15 -17.81
C PHE A 53 10.75 8.58 -16.44
N THR A 54 11.67 8.63 -15.51
CA THR A 54 11.46 8.20 -14.12
C THR A 54 11.43 9.42 -13.22
N GLU A 55 10.36 9.56 -12.48
CA GLU A 55 10.17 10.60 -11.46
C GLU A 55 10.27 9.97 -10.07
N PHE A 56 11.15 10.51 -9.23
CA PHE A 56 11.22 10.19 -7.81
C PHE A 56 10.38 11.17 -7.02
N VAL A 57 9.38 10.67 -6.30
CA VAL A 57 8.30 11.50 -5.77
C VAL A 57 8.10 11.31 -4.27
N SER A 58 7.92 12.42 -3.56
CA SER A 58 7.38 12.45 -2.20
C SER A 58 6.04 13.17 -2.17
N PHE A 59 5.03 12.55 -1.59
CA PHE A 59 3.68 13.11 -1.55
C PHE A 59 3.54 14.33 -0.63
N THR A 60 4.53 14.62 0.20
CA THR A 60 4.60 15.84 1.04
C THR A 60 5.46 16.95 0.42
N CYS A 61 6.19 16.66 -0.67
CA CYS A 61 7.06 17.62 -1.33
C CYS A 61 6.26 18.62 -2.18
N SER A 62 6.39 19.89 -1.89
CA SER A 62 5.70 20.98 -2.64
C SER A 62 6.19 21.12 -4.08
N HIS A 63 7.47 20.83 -4.36
CA HIS A 63 8.02 20.86 -5.72
C HIS A 63 7.45 19.71 -6.57
N CYS A 64 7.24 18.52 -5.98
CA CYS A 64 6.55 17.42 -6.66
C CYS A 64 5.10 17.81 -6.99
N ALA A 65 4.41 18.46 -6.05
CA ALA A 65 3.05 18.97 -6.31
C ALA A 65 3.03 20.00 -7.44
N ASP A 66 3.96 20.96 -7.43
CA ASP A 66 4.06 21.96 -8.51
C ASP A 66 4.31 21.30 -9.87
N PHE A 67 5.19 20.31 -9.94
CA PHE A 67 5.45 19.56 -11.17
C PHE A 67 4.18 18.86 -11.67
N HIS A 68 3.50 18.12 -10.81
CA HIS A 68 2.28 17.41 -11.18
C HIS A 68 1.13 18.32 -11.59
N ILE A 69 0.96 19.48 -10.92
CA ILE A 69 -0.13 20.42 -11.18
C ILE A 69 0.15 21.28 -12.41
N ASN A 70 1.38 21.79 -12.55
CA ASN A 70 1.68 22.87 -13.48
C ASN A 70 2.55 22.43 -14.68
N LYS A 71 3.27 21.31 -14.62
CA LYS A 71 4.20 20.87 -15.68
C LYS A 71 3.77 19.58 -16.35
N LEU A 72 3.42 18.57 -15.58
CA LEU A 72 3.08 17.25 -16.08
C LEU A 72 1.91 17.26 -17.08
N PRO A 73 0.84 18.08 -16.93
CA PRO A 73 -0.24 18.11 -17.92
C PRO A 73 0.24 18.43 -19.34
N SER A 74 1.14 19.41 -19.51
CA SER A 74 1.72 19.75 -20.81
C SER A 74 2.61 18.64 -21.37
N ILE A 75 3.39 17.99 -20.50
CA ILE A 75 4.24 16.83 -20.88
C ILE A 75 3.34 15.66 -21.32
N LYS A 76 2.26 15.42 -20.56
CA LYS A 76 1.30 14.39 -20.88
C LYS A 76 0.70 14.57 -22.28
N GLU A 77 0.15 15.74 -22.55
CA GLU A 77 -0.46 16.06 -23.83
C GLU A 77 0.52 15.97 -25.01
N LYS A 78 1.74 16.52 -24.81
CA LYS A 78 2.73 16.62 -25.90
C LYS A 78 3.45 15.31 -26.20
N TYR A 79 3.65 14.46 -25.21
CA TYR A 79 4.53 13.30 -25.34
C TYR A 79 3.90 11.97 -24.88
N ILE A 80 3.22 11.95 -23.73
CA ILE A 80 2.71 10.69 -23.16
C ILE A 80 1.50 10.21 -23.98
N ASP A 81 0.53 11.09 -24.24
CA ASP A 81 -0.68 10.74 -24.98
C ASP A 81 -0.39 10.43 -26.45
N LYS A 82 0.76 10.86 -26.98
CA LYS A 82 1.27 10.53 -28.31
C LYS A 82 2.10 9.25 -28.34
N GLY A 83 2.27 8.57 -27.21
CA GLY A 83 3.05 7.36 -27.11
C GLY A 83 4.56 7.54 -27.24
N LEU A 84 5.06 8.77 -27.19
CA LEU A 84 6.49 9.10 -27.31
C LEU A 84 7.26 8.96 -25.98
N LEU A 85 6.55 9.14 -24.87
CA LEU A 85 7.13 9.10 -23.53
C LEU A 85 6.31 8.21 -22.59
N ARG A 86 7.00 7.43 -21.79
CA ARG A 86 6.45 6.69 -20.65
C ARG A 86 6.98 7.30 -19.36
N LEU A 87 6.08 7.71 -18.47
CA LEU A 87 6.42 8.12 -17.11
C LEU A 87 6.32 6.93 -16.16
N GLU A 88 7.39 6.68 -15.40
CA GLU A 88 7.41 5.78 -14.25
C GLU A 88 7.53 6.60 -12.97
N LEU A 89 6.57 6.45 -12.06
CA LEU A 89 6.65 7.09 -10.75
C LEU A 89 7.25 6.12 -9.73
N ARG A 90 8.31 6.57 -9.06
CA ARG A 90 8.98 5.85 -7.97
C ARG A 90 8.85 6.60 -6.66
N ASP A 91 8.43 5.89 -5.63
CA ASP A 91 8.29 6.48 -4.30
C ASP A 91 9.64 6.86 -3.72
N PHE A 92 9.73 8.09 -3.22
CA PHE A 92 10.89 8.65 -2.55
C PHE A 92 10.43 9.45 -1.31
N PRO A 93 9.84 8.76 -0.31
CA PRO A 93 9.23 9.45 0.82
C PRO A 93 10.27 10.18 1.66
N LEU A 94 10.09 11.49 1.84
CA LEU A 94 10.99 12.34 2.63
C LEU A 94 10.66 12.32 4.12
N ASP A 95 9.47 11.84 4.49
CA ASP A 95 8.99 11.74 5.86
C ASP A 95 8.01 10.59 6.05
N GLY A 96 7.64 10.31 7.31
CA GLY A 96 6.73 9.22 7.65
C GLY A 96 5.30 9.40 7.15
N LEU A 97 4.86 10.63 6.90
CA LEU A 97 3.54 10.91 6.34
C LEU A 97 3.54 10.64 4.82
N ALA A 98 4.60 11.05 4.11
CA ALA A 98 4.81 10.72 2.71
C ALA A 98 4.89 9.20 2.48
N LEU A 99 5.55 8.46 3.38
CA LEU A 99 5.64 7.01 3.32
C LEU A 99 4.25 6.35 3.41
N ARG A 100 3.39 6.83 4.31
CA ARG A 100 2.00 6.33 4.44
C ARG A 100 1.14 6.69 3.22
N ALA A 101 1.33 7.88 2.66
CA ALA A 101 0.66 8.28 1.42
C ALA A 101 1.10 7.40 0.24
N ALA A 102 2.39 7.08 0.14
CA ALA A 102 2.93 6.14 -0.84
C ALA A 102 2.33 4.75 -0.66
N ALA A 103 2.32 4.20 0.56
CA ALA A 103 1.73 2.91 0.86
C ALA A 103 0.26 2.84 0.45
N MET A 104 -0.52 3.86 0.79
CA MET A 104 -1.93 3.94 0.37
C MET A 104 -2.07 4.00 -1.16
N SER A 105 -1.24 4.77 -1.84
CA SER A 105 -1.28 4.89 -3.30
C SER A 105 -1.02 3.55 -3.99
N ARG A 106 -0.12 2.74 -3.44
CA ARG A 106 0.21 1.41 -3.97
C ARG A 106 -0.94 0.41 -3.89
N LEU A 107 -1.87 0.58 -2.95
CA LEU A 107 -3.07 -0.27 -2.82
C LEU A 107 -4.21 0.13 -3.77
N VAL A 108 -4.11 1.28 -4.43
CA VAL A 108 -5.09 1.70 -5.44
C VAL A 108 -4.91 0.89 -6.72
N ASP A 109 -6.03 0.51 -7.36
CA ASP A 109 -6.01 -0.19 -8.64
C ASP A 109 -5.14 0.53 -9.68
N GLN A 110 -4.42 -0.24 -10.50
CA GLN A 110 -3.49 0.26 -11.52
C GLN A 110 -4.11 1.35 -12.41
N ASN A 111 -5.35 1.16 -12.84
CA ASN A 111 -6.07 2.08 -13.72
C ASN A 111 -6.51 3.39 -13.04
N LYS A 112 -6.50 3.42 -11.71
CA LYS A 112 -6.87 4.59 -10.91
C LYS A 112 -5.65 5.26 -10.25
N TYR A 113 -4.49 4.61 -10.29
CA TYR A 113 -3.30 5.03 -9.56
C TYR A 113 -2.92 6.49 -9.84
N TYR A 114 -2.72 6.86 -11.10
CA TYR A 114 -2.31 8.23 -11.45
C TYR A 114 -3.39 9.27 -11.14
N LYS A 115 -4.67 8.93 -11.24
CA LYS A 115 -5.77 9.79 -10.79
C LYS A 115 -5.71 10.04 -9.29
N PHE A 116 -5.32 9.05 -8.53
CA PHE A 116 -5.14 9.19 -7.09
C PHE A 116 -3.90 10.02 -6.75
N VAL A 117 -2.79 9.83 -7.46
CA VAL A 117 -1.58 10.66 -7.37
C VAL A 117 -1.91 12.13 -7.62
N ASP A 118 -2.63 12.42 -8.71
CA ASP A 118 -3.08 13.78 -9.03
C ASP A 118 -3.95 14.37 -7.90
N MET A 119 -4.84 13.56 -7.32
CA MET A 119 -5.67 14.00 -6.19
C MET A 119 -4.84 14.29 -4.95
N LEU A 120 -3.83 13.46 -4.64
CA LEU A 120 -2.93 13.68 -3.51
C LEU A 120 -2.17 15.01 -3.66
N PHE A 121 -1.65 15.33 -4.84
CA PHE A 121 -0.93 16.57 -5.07
C PHE A 121 -1.85 17.80 -5.13
N ASN A 122 -2.97 17.73 -5.83
CA ASN A 122 -3.92 18.84 -5.88
C ASN A 122 -4.49 19.22 -4.51
N LYS A 123 -4.59 18.25 -3.60
CA LYS A 123 -5.08 18.46 -2.23
C LYS A 123 -3.97 18.38 -1.17
N GLN A 124 -2.70 18.45 -1.58
CA GLN A 124 -1.54 18.23 -0.71
C GLN A 124 -1.63 19.04 0.58
N LYS A 125 -1.80 20.36 0.50
CA LYS A 125 -1.88 21.21 1.69
C LYS A 125 -3.05 20.84 2.59
N ASN A 126 -4.19 20.48 2.01
CA ASN A 126 -5.40 20.18 2.75
C ASN A 126 -5.26 18.94 3.63
N TRP A 127 -4.61 17.88 3.11
CA TRP A 127 -4.45 16.65 3.88
C TRP A 127 -3.17 16.65 4.71
N SER A 128 -2.03 17.12 4.15
CA SER A 128 -0.73 17.00 4.82
C SER A 128 -0.52 17.98 5.97
N GLN A 129 -1.20 19.15 5.93
CA GLN A 129 -1.10 20.20 6.95
C GLN A 129 -2.33 20.26 7.86
N SER A 130 -3.22 19.28 7.81
CA SER A 130 -4.39 19.21 8.68
C SER A 130 -3.99 18.80 10.11
N ASN A 131 -4.89 19.03 11.07
CA ASN A 131 -4.71 18.56 12.46
C ASN A 131 -4.68 17.02 12.57
N ASP A 132 -5.26 16.30 11.60
CA ASP A 132 -5.24 14.84 11.51
C ASP A 132 -4.98 14.42 10.04
N PRO A 133 -3.71 14.44 9.60
CA PRO A 133 -3.34 14.13 8.21
C PRO A 133 -3.74 12.72 7.79
N ILE A 134 -3.67 11.76 8.70
CA ILE A 134 -4.01 10.35 8.42
C ILE A 134 -5.51 10.20 8.13
N LYS A 135 -6.34 10.86 8.89
CA LYS A 135 -7.79 10.86 8.66
C LYS A 135 -8.15 11.48 7.30
N GLU A 136 -7.51 12.59 6.95
CA GLU A 136 -7.72 13.24 5.65
C GLU A 136 -7.22 12.36 4.50
N LEU A 137 -6.04 11.76 4.64
CA LEU A 137 -5.49 10.81 3.68
C LEU A 137 -6.43 9.61 3.46
N LYS A 138 -6.95 9.02 4.53
CA LYS A 138 -7.96 7.95 4.46
C LYS A 138 -9.26 8.39 3.77
N LYS A 139 -9.68 9.65 3.92
CA LYS A 139 -10.84 10.19 3.17
C LYS A 139 -10.57 10.19 1.67
N LEU A 140 -9.37 10.62 1.24
CA LEU A 140 -8.98 10.60 -0.17
C LEU A 140 -8.91 9.16 -0.71
N GLY A 141 -8.33 8.23 0.06
CA GLY A 141 -8.28 6.82 -0.32
C GLY A 141 -9.67 6.19 -0.54
N ARG A 142 -10.65 6.55 0.30
CA ARG A 142 -12.04 6.07 0.11
C ARG A 142 -12.64 6.50 -1.24
N LEU A 143 -12.26 7.66 -1.77
CA LEU A 143 -12.75 8.14 -3.07
C LEU A 143 -12.28 7.27 -4.23
N THR A 144 -11.22 6.47 -4.06
CA THR A 144 -10.75 5.50 -5.06
C THR A 144 -11.49 4.16 -5.01
N GLY A 145 -12.30 3.95 -3.96
CA GLY A 145 -12.99 2.68 -3.69
C GLY A 145 -12.20 1.73 -2.79
N LEU A 146 -11.10 2.18 -2.17
CA LEU A 146 -10.39 1.37 -1.18
C LEU A 146 -11.29 1.08 0.03
N LYS A 147 -11.36 -0.21 0.40
CA LYS A 147 -12.09 -0.66 1.58
C LYS A 147 -11.37 -0.23 2.85
N LYS A 148 -12.12 -0.16 3.95
CA LYS A 148 -11.60 0.29 5.25
C LYS A 148 -10.39 -0.54 5.70
N GLU A 149 -10.44 -1.85 5.50
CA GLU A 149 -9.37 -2.79 5.89
C GLU A 149 -8.05 -2.49 5.16
N LEU A 150 -8.12 -2.16 3.86
CA LEU A 150 -6.96 -1.75 3.07
C LEU A 150 -6.44 -0.37 3.48
N LEU A 151 -7.34 0.57 3.80
CA LEU A 151 -6.95 1.89 4.28
C LEU A 151 -6.23 1.81 5.63
N ASP A 152 -6.69 0.94 6.53
CA ASP A 152 -6.06 0.74 7.82
C ASP A 152 -4.71 0.01 7.66
N ALA A 153 -4.65 -1.03 6.83
CA ALA A 153 -3.41 -1.74 6.52
C ALA A 153 -2.34 -0.84 5.90
N SER A 154 -2.72 0.05 4.96
CA SER A 154 -1.77 0.96 4.28
C SER A 154 -1.00 1.88 5.22
N ILE A 155 -1.52 2.15 6.41
CA ILE A 155 -0.93 3.10 7.35
C ILE A 155 0.14 2.43 8.23
N ASP A 156 -0.07 1.16 8.61
CA ASP A 156 0.70 0.48 9.64
C ASP A 156 1.26 -0.89 9.21
N ASP A 157 1.04 -1.33 7.97
CA ASP A 157 1.65 -2.57 7.47
C ASP A 157 3.16 -2.39 7.29
N LEU A 158 3.92 -2.89 8.26
CA LEU A 158 5.38 -2.77 8.29
C LEU A 158 6.06 -3.33 7.05
N LYS A 159 5.54 -4.42 6.46
CA LYS A 159 6.15 -5.02 5.27
C LYS A 159 5.96 -4.13 4.03
N LEU A 160 4.79 -3.53 3.89
CA LEU A 160 4.52 -2.58 2.81
C LEU A 160 5.38 -1.32 2.95
N LEU A 161 5.44 -0.76 4.16
CA LEU A 161 6.23 0.42 4.46
C LEU A 161 7.74 0.15 4.25
N GLU A 162 8.22 -1.00 4.69
CA GLU A 162 9.61 -1.44 4.48
C GLU A 162 9.91 -1.65 2.99
N GLY A 163 9.04 -2.32 2.24
CA GLY A 163 9.20 -2.55 0.81
C GLY A 163 9.34 -1.25 0.01
N ILE A 164 8.57 -0.22 0.36
CA ILE A 164 8.70 1.11 -0.24
C ILE A 164 10.04 1.75 0.17
N SER A 165 10.40 1.66 1.45
CA SER A 165 11.64 2.24 1.97
C SER A 165 12.90 1.58 1.39
N VAL A 166 12.89 0.26 1.19
CA VAL A 166 14.00 -0.49 0.58
C VAL A 166 14.17 -0.09 -0.88
N SER A 167 13.10 0.07 -1.64
CA SER A 167 13.15 0.56 -3.02
C SER A 167 13.88 1.90 -3.12
N TYR A 168 13.68 2.78 -2.15
CA TYR A 168 14.32 4.08 -2.03
C TYR A 168 15.82 3.97 -1.65
N THR A 169 16.16 3.15 -0.65
CA THR A 169 17.55 3.04 -0.16
C THR A 169 18.48 2.42 -1.20
N HIS A 170 18.02 1.45 -1.99
CA HIS A 170 18.80 0.91 -3.11
C HIS A 170 19.12 1.96 -4.18
N LEU A 171 18.19 2.83 -4.49
CA LEU A 171 18.41 3.91 -5.46
C LEU A 171 19.46 4.91 -4.96
N ARG A 172 19.39 5.31 -3.69
CA ARG A 172 20.35 6.23 -3.07
C ARG A 172 21.76 5.65 -3.04
N ALA A 173 21.90 4.35 -2.78
CA ALA A 173 23.19 3.67 -2.80
C ALA A 173 23.84 3.65 -4.20
N HIS A 174 23.05 3.52 -5.26
CA HIS A 174 23.55 3.55 -6.64
C HIS A 174 23.93 4.96 -7.13
N GLU A 175 23.27 6.01 -6.63
CA GLU A 175 23.63 7.40 -6.99
C GLU A 175 24.93 7.84 -6.32
N THR A 176 25.16 7.46 -5.06
CA THR A 176 26.41 7.83 -4.34
C THR A 176 27.65 7.12 -4.85
N GLN A 177 27.53 6.05 -5.64
CA GLN A 177 28.67 5.36 -6.26
C GLN A 177 29.14 5.99 -7.60
N ARG A 178 28.45 7.01 -8.10
CA ARG A 178 28.80 7.66 -9.39
C ARG A 178 29.58 8.98 -9.26
N TYR A 179 29.93 9.37 -8.04
CA TYR A 179 30.72 10.59 -7.77
C TYR A 179 32.02 10.26 -7.05
#